data_7369ab5655592936260330752e99e4c9
#
_entry.id   7369ab5655592936260330752e99e4c9
#
_cell.length_a   1.000
_cell.length_b   1.000
_cell.length_c   1.000
_cell.angle_alpha   90.00
_cell.angle_beta   90.00
_cell.angle_gamma   90.00
#
_symmetry.space_group_name_H-M   'P 1'
#
loop_
_entity.id
_entity.type
_entity.pdbx_description
1 polymer ?
#
loop_
_entity_poly.entity_id
_entity_poly.type
_entity_poly.pdbx_seq_one_letter_code
_entity_poly.pdbx_strand_id
1 'polypeptide(L)' 'LLVALKDLSQREALVLQLYYVEEFNIYEVAATLDISPGRVSQLKSSAFKRMREALGNDFEELL' A
#
# COMPACT_ATOMS: atom_id res chain seq x y z
N LEU A 1 11.16 3.81 -6.32
CA LEU A 1 9.78 3.55 -5.91
C LEU A 1 8.98 2.80 -6.96
N LEU A 2 9.14 3.20 -8.22
CA LEU A 2 8.46 2.50 -9.32
C LEU A 2 8.88 1.04 -9.41
N VAL A 3 10.13 0.74 -9.13
CA VAL A 3 10.63 -0.63 -9.17
C VAL A 3 9.93 -1.47 -8.10
N ALA A 4 9.78 -0.93 -6.89
CA ALA A 4 9.10 -1.62 -5.82
C ALA A 4 7.62 -1.84 -6.16
N LEU A 5 6.98 -0.87 -6.80
CA LEU A 5 5.58 -0.98 -7.17
C LEU A 5 5.31 -2.07 -8.20
N LYS A 6 6.30 -2.42 -9.02
CA LYS A 6 6.14 -3.51 -9.98
C LYS A 6 5.93 -4.86 -9.33
N ASP A 7 6.40 -5.03 -8.11
CA ASP A 7 6.26 -6.27 -7.38
C ASP A 7 4.95 -6.36 -6.60
N LEU A 8 4.14 -5.30 -6.62
CA LEU A 8 2.87 -5.26 -5.92
C LEU A 8 1.73 -5.65 -6.86
N SER A 9 0.69 -6.22 -6.29
CA SER A 9 -0.54 -6.40 -7.05
C SER A 9 -1.14 -5.03 -7.36
N GLN A 10 -1.97 -4.96 -8.39
CA GLN A 10 -2.61 -3.72 -8.77
C GLN A 10 -3.41 -3.12 -7.61
N ARG A 11 -4.09 -3.95 -6.85
CA ARG A 11 -4.89 -3.50 -5.70
C ARG A 11 -4.02 -2.93 -4.59
N GLU A 12 -2.92 -3.60 -4.30
CA GLU A 12 -1.99 -3.13 -3.29
C GLU A 12 -1.41 -1.77 -3.66
N ALA A 13 -1.05 -1.60 -4.92
CA ALA A 13 -0.52 -0.32 -5.40
C ALA A 13 -1.57 0.78 -5.28
N LEU A 14 -2.82 0.49 -5.62
CA LEU A 14 -3.91 1.46 -5.48
C LEU A 14 -4.14 1.87 -4.03
N VAL A 15 -4.10 0.91 -3.11
CA VAL A 15 -4.27 1.22 -1.70
C VAL A 15 -3.19 2.18 -1.22
N LEU A 16 -1.95 1.91 -1.58
CA LEU A 16 -0.85 2.79 -1.18
C LEU A 16 -0.98 4.17 -1.80
N GLN A 17 -1.37 4.25 -3.06
CA GLN A 17 -1.55 5.53 -3.72
C GLN A 17 -2.63 6.36 -3.04
N LEU A 18 -3.78 5.75 -2.79
CA LEU A 18 -4.89 6.47 -2.15
C LEU A 18 -4.54 6.89 -0.73
N TYR A 19 -3.84 6.04 -0.01
CA TYR A 19 -3.50 6.32 1.38
C TYR A 19 -2.41 7.39 1.52
N TYR A 20 -1.36 7.32 0.71
CA TYR A 20 -0.20 8.18 0.88
C TYR A 20 -0.16 9.38 -0.06
N VAL A 21 -0.64 9.23 -1.28
CA VAL A 21 -0.62 10.33 -2.24
C VAL A 21 -1.87 11.17 -2.11
N GLU A 22 -3.04 10.53 -2.03
CA GLU A 22 -4.31 11.22 -1.92
C GLU A 22 -4.71 11.53 -0.48
N GLU A 23 -3.96 11.02 0.48
CA GLU A 23 -4.18 11.25 1.91
C GLU A 23 -5.56 10.77 2.40
N PHE A 24 -6.08 9.72 1.78
CA PHE A 24 -7.33 9.11 2.23
C PHE A 24 -7.12 8.31 3.51
N ASN A 25 -8.11 8.27 4.37
CA ASN A 25 -8.07 7.36 5.50
C ASN A 25 -8.56 5.98 5.07
N ILE A 26 -8.45 4.99 5.97
CA ILE A 26 -8.81 3.60 5.66
C ILE A 26 -10.25 3.48 5.17
N TYR A 27 -11.16 4.22 5.77
CA TYR A 27 -12.58 4.16 5.41
C TYR A 27 -12.82 4.74 4.02
N GLU A 28 -12.12 5.82 3.69
CA GLU A 28 -12.23 6.45 2.38
C GLU A 28 -11.67 5.54 1.29
N VAL A 29 -10.55 4.88 1.57
CA VAL A 29 -9.97 3.91 0.63
C VAL A 29 -10.92 2.75 0.41
N ALA A 30 -11.50 2.24 1.50
CA ALA A 30 -12.45 1.13 1.42
C ALA A 30 -13.65 1.50 0.54
N ALA A 31 -14.21 2.68 0.73
CA ALA A 31 -15.35 3.15 -0.06
C ALA A 31 -14.97 3.30 -1.53
N THR A 32 -13.80 3.86 -1.80
CA THR A 32 -13.33 4.07 -3.17
C THR A 32 -13.15 2.75 -3.92
N LEU A 33 -12.63 1.74 -3.24
CA LEU A 33 -12.36 0.44 -3.85
C LEU A 33 -13.50 -0.56 -3.69
N ASP A 34 -14.55 -0.18 -2.98
CA ASP A 34 -15.72 -1.03 -2.72
C ASP A 34 -15.32 -2.33 -2.00
N ILE A 35 -14.51 -2.18 -0.95
CA ILE A 35 -14.08 -3.30 -0.11
C ILE A 35 -14.21 -2.88 1.35
N SER A 36 -14.05 -3.84 2.27
CA SER A 36 -14.15 -3.54 3.69
C SER A 36 -12.89 -2.82 4.20
N PRO A 37 -13.03 -2.03 5.27
CA PRO A 37 -11.84 -1.41 5.90
C PRO A 37 -10.82 -2.44 6.38
N GLY A 38 -11.29 -3.60 6.86
CA GLY A 38 -10.39 -4.69 7.25
C GLY A 38 -9.56 -5.18 6.08
N ARG A 39 -10.17 -5.28 4.90
CA ARG A 39 -9.46 -5.68 3.70
C ARG A 39 -8.42 -4.64 3.30
N VAL A 40 -8.76 -3.35 3.45
CA VAL A 40 -7.79 -2.28 3.18
C VAL A 40 -6.58 -2.42 4.09
N SER A 41 -6.78 -2.68 5.38
CA SER A 41 -5.69 -2.89 6.32
C SER A 41 -4.82 -4.06 5.92
N GLN A 42 -5.42 -5.16 5.48
CA GLN A 42 -4.67 -6.33 5.01
C GLN A 42 -3.83 -6.00 3.77
N LEU A 43 -4.42 -5.31 2.81
CA LEU A 43 -3.72 -4.94 1.59
C LEU A 43 -2.58 -3.98 1.89
N LYS A 44 -2.80 -3.04 2.79
CA LYS A 44 -1.77 -2.09 3.21
C LYS A 44 -0.59 -2.81 3.85
N SER A 45 -0.87 -3.72 4.78
CA SER A 45 0.18 -4.48 5.46
C SER A 45 0.95 -5.36 4.48
N SER A 46 0.23 -6.02 3.57
CA SER A 46 0.83 -6.86 2.55
C SER A 46 1.72 -6.04 1.61
N ALA A 47 1.25 -4.86 1.22
CA ALA A 47 2.02 -3.97 0.36
C ALA A 47 3.31 -3.51 1.02
N PHE A 48 3.22 -3.12 2.29
CA PHE A 48 4.41 -2.72 3.04
C PHE A 48 5.42 -3.84 3.16
N LYS A 49 4.93 -5.06 3.43
CA LYS A 49 5.81 -6.21 3.54
C LYS A 49 6.57 -6.45 2.23
N ARG A 50 5.87 -6.38 1.11
CA ARG A 50 6.49 -6.57 -0.21
C ARG A 50 7.47 -5.47 -0.53
N MET A 51 7.14 -4.23 -0.19
CA MET A 51 8.05 -3.10 -0.41
C MET A 51 9.31 -3.25 0.43
N ARG A 52 9.16 -3.69 1.68
CA ARG A 52 10.33 -3.94 2.54
C ARG A 52 11.22 -5.01 1.95
N GLU A 53 10.65 -6.10 1.46
CA GLU A 53 11.41 -7.18 0.86
C GLU A 53 12.14 -6.71 -0.40
N ALA A 54 11.49 -5.87 -1.20
CA ALA A 54 12.07 -5.37 -2.45
C ALA A 54 13.18 -4.36 -2.20
N LEU A 55 13.02 -3.48 -1.21
CA LEU A 55 13.96 -2.39 -0.94
C LEU A 55 14.97 -2.74 0.16
N GLY A 56 14.70 -3.79 0.92
CA GLY A 56 15.59 -4.21 1.98
C GLY A 56 15.75 -3.14 3.06
N ASN A 57 16.99 -2.98 3.54
CA ASN A 57 17.28 -2.03 4.62
C ASN A 57 17.04 -0.59 4.23
N ASP A 58 17.12 -0.29 2.94
CA ASP A 58 16.91 1.08 2.46
C ASP A 58 15.50 1.56 2.74
N PHE A 59 14.52 0.64 2.66
CA PHE A 59 13.13 0.99 2.95
C PHE A 59 12.97 1.38 4.42
N GLU A 60 13.62 0.66 5.31
CA GLU A 60 13.54 0.93 6.74
C GLU A 60 14.16 2.29 7.09
N GLU A 61 15.22 2.67 6.40
CA GLU A 61 15.86 3.96 6.62
C GLU A 61 14.98 5.12 6.17
N LEU A 62 14.09 4.89 5.21
CA LEU A 62 13.19 5.93 4.72
C LEU A 62 12.02 6.19 5.66
N LEU A 63 11.75 5.27 6.55
CA LEU A 63 10.68 5.45 7.52
C LEU A 63 11.13 6.28 8.70
#